data_ef10a7c60dbf6cb161463b11a0c2a287
#
_entry.id   ef10a7c60dbf6cb161463b11a0c2a287
#
_cell.length_a   1.000
_cell.length_b   1.000
_cell.length_c   1.000
_cell.angle_alpha   90.00
_cell.angle_beta   90.00
_cell.angle_gamma   90.00
#
_symmetry.space_group_name_H-M   'P 1'
#
loop_
_entity.id
_entity.type
_entity.pdbx_description
1 polymer ?
#
loop_
_entity_poly.entity_id
_entity_poly.type
_entity_poly.pdbx_seq_one_letter_code
_entity_poly.pdbx_strand_id
1 'polypeptide(L)'
;MERAIENLKKIKEELKGEFFERDEVIEGTLCALLCGCHILLIGPPGTAKSLLAHEVCKRVSEAKYFQWLLTKFTTPEEIFGAVSLKGLENDEYRRVVNGKLPEAYIAFLDEIFKASSSILNTLLTIMNERVFYNGTEAVEVPLITLFGASNELPSEEDELEALYDRFLLRYVVDYIKEDFRFIKMIQSDGVERKKTTITVEELKRCQSQTKDVRIPPYVIKLISRIRNELKKKGVVLSDRRYKQSVLLLKARAYLDGRVEVDENDLSILENVLWRDPGERGEIQSIIYQSLHGYRDRARELLVQAKELESYAKRPWDNEEMLIKANIEAQTKLRHVLSKVDALFDECRERGKSLDELTRVKTEIEDIQKEILNRLLSGKEEPS
;
A
#
# COMPACT_ATOMS: atom_id res chain seq x y z
N MET A 1 -24.68 -5.18 -8.68
CA MET A 1 -23.23 -4.85 -8.73
C MET A 1 -23.00 -3.37 -8.65
N GLU A 2 -23.48 -2.57 -9.58
CA GLU A 2 -23.29 -1.11 -9.64
C GLU A 2 -23.72 -0.38 -8.37
N ARG A 3 -24.91 -0.71 -7.82
CA ARG A 3 -25.45 -0.03 -6.64
C ARG A 3 -24.56 -0.13 -5.39
N ALA A 4 -23.94 -1.28 -5.11
CA ALA A 4 -23.11 -1.45 -3.93
C ALA A 4 -21.79 -0.66 -4.05
N ILE A 5 -21.17 -0.65 -5.25
CA ILE A 5 -19.99 0.19 -5.53
C ILE A 5 -20.34 1.67 -5.43
N GLU A 6 -21.48 2.08 -5.98
CA GLU A 6 -21.96 3.47 -5.84
C GLU A 6 -22.17 3.86 -4.37
N ASN A 7 -22.75 2.96 -3.55
CA ASN A 7 -22.91 3.22 -2.13
C ASN A 7 -21.54 3.36 -1.44
N LEU A 8 -20.56 2.51 -1.74
CA LEU A 8 -19.21 2.64 -1.20
C LEU A 8 -18.55 3.97 -1.60
N LYS A 9 -18.72 4.41 -2.86
CA LYS A 9 -18.23 5.72 -3.32
C LYS A 9 -18.93 6.86 -2.58
N LYS A 10 -20.24 6.79 -2.40
CA LYS A 10 -20.99 7.79 -1.61
C LYS A 10 -20.53 7.81 -0.15
N ILE A 11 -20.35 6.65 0.47
CA ILE A 11 -19.80 6.54 1.83
C ILE A 11 -18.42 7.20 1.91
N LYS A 12 -17.54 6.97 0.92
CA LYS A 12 -16.22 7.62 0.83
C LYS A 12 -16.35 9.15 0.87
N GLU A 13 -17.19 9.72 0.01
CA GLU A 13 -17.36 11.18 -0.08
C GLU A 13 -18.05 11.78 1.16
N GLU A 14 -19.02 11.09 1.73
CA GLU A 14 -19.66 11.51 2.99
C GLU A 14 -18.65 11.53 4.15
N LEU A 15 -17.83 10.49 4.31
CA LEU A 15 -16.80 10.43 5.34
C LEU A 15 -15.72 11.51 5.14
N LYS A 16 -15.30 11.78 3.89
CA LYS A 16 -14.38 12.89 3.60
C LYS A 16 -14.97 14.27 3.96
N GLY A 17 -16.27 14.41 3.87
CA GLY A 17 -16.96 15.61 4.31
C GLY A 17 -17.08 15.76 5.84
N GLU A 18 -16.99 14.66 6.58
CA GLU A 18 -17.06 14.60 8.05
C GLU A 18 -15.66 14.66 8.71
N PHE A 19 -14.64 14.06 8.09
CA PHE A 19 -13.29 13.92 8.65
C PHE A 19 -12.25 14.66 7.79
N PHE A 20 -11.82 15.81 8.24
CA PHE A 20 -10.87 16.66 7.52
C PHE A 20 -9.45 16.11 7.61
N GLU A 21 -8.71 16.16 6.51
CA GLU A 21 -7.34 15.65 6.37
C GLU A 21 -7.21 14.14 6.67
N ARG A 22 -8.26 13.37 6.38
CA ARG A 22 -8.29 11.91 6.58
C ARG A 22 -8.59 11.14 5.28
N ASP A 23 -8.45 11.80 4.13
CA ASP A 23 -8.81 11.22 2.83
C ASP A 23 -8.13 9.88 2.57
N GLU A 24 -6.80 9.78 2.82
CA GLU A 24 -6.03 8.54 2.66
C GLU A 24 -6.49 7.45 3.64
N VAL A 25 -6.75 7.83 4.89
CA VAL A 25 -7.22 6.90 5.93
C VAL A 25 -8.59 6.34 5.57
N ILE A 26 -9.50 7.21 5.09
CA ILE A 26 -10.86 6.82 4.67
C ILE A 26 -10.78 5.86 3.48
N GLU A 27 -10.00 6.19 2.46
CA GLU A 27 -9.82 5.34 1.28
C GLU A 27 -9.24 3.99 1.66
N GLY A 28 -8.15 3.99 2.43
CA GLY A 28 -7.55 2.75 2.93
C GLY A 28 -8.48 1.94 3.82
N THR A 29 -9.34 2.60 4.60
CA THR A 29 -10.35 1.94 5.43
C THR A 29 -11.38 1.20 4.58
N LEU A 30 -11.90 1.82 3.53
CA LEU A 30 -12.84 1.15 2.62
C LEU A 30 -12.16 0.00 1.85
N CYS A 31 -10.91 0.19 1.44
CA CYS A 31 -10.11 -0.90 0.87
C CYS A 31 -9.89 -2.03 1.88
N ALA A 32 -9.64 -1.72 3.16
CA ALA A 32 -9.49 -2.70 4.21
C ALA A 32 -10.77 -3.51 4.45
N LEU A 33 -11.95 -2.88 4.42
CA LEU A 33 -13.22 -3.58 4.46
C LEU A 33 -13.39 -4.55 3.28
N LEU A 34 -12.97 -4.15 2.08
CA LEU A 34 -13.08 -4.95 0.87
C LEU A 34 -12.09 -6.12 0.83
N CYS A 35 -10.89 -5.97 1.38
CA CYS A 35 -9.88 -7.04 1.40
C CYS A 35 -9.81 -7.81 2.72
N GLY A 36 -10.54 -7.39 3.76
CA GLY A 36 -10.55 -8.04 5.07
C GLY A 36 -9.23 -7.88 5.84
N CYS A 37 -8.49 -6.81 5.62
CA CYS A 37 -7.24 -6.53 6.32
C CYS A 37 -7.44 -5.58 7.52
N HIS A 38 -6.39 -5.40 8.33
CA HIS A 38 -6.40 -4.61 9.55
C HIS A 38 -5.63 -3.31 9.38
N ILE A 39 -6.00 -2.29 10.16
CA ILE A 39 -5.49 -0.91 10.07
C ILE A 39 -4.90 -0.50 11.41
N LEU A 40 -3.71 0.11 11.38
CA LEU A 40 -3.08 0.73 12.53
C LEU A 40 -3.06 2.26 12.34
N LEU A 41 -3.57 2.96 13.35
CA LEU A 41 -3.60 4.42 13.41
C LEU A 41 -2.64 4.89 14.51
N ILE A 42 -1.54 5.51 14.13
CA ILE A 42 -0.51 6.02 15.05
C ILE A 42 -0.64 7.54 15.15
N GLY A 43 -0.70 8.08 16.35
CA GLY A 43 -0.75 9.53 16.54
C GLY A 43 -1.37 9.96 17.84
N PRO A 44 -1.29 11.26 18.16
CA PRO A 44 -1.70 11.80 19.45
C PRO A 44 -3.20 11.59 19.73
N PRO A 45 -3.62 11.64 20.99
CA PRO A 45 -5.04 11.60 21.36
C PRO A 45 -5.80 12.80 20.78
N GLY A 46 -7.13 12.64 20.62
CA GLY A 46 -7.98 13.72 20.10
C GLY A 46 -7.95 13.92 18.59
N THR A 47 -7.33 13.02 17.82
CA THR A 47 -7.27 13.07 16.34
C THR A 47 -8.40 12.31 15.65
N ALA A 48 -9.48 12.01 16.35
CA ALA A 48 -10.72 11.36 15.90
C ALA A 48 -10.55 9.90 15.39
N LYS A 49 -9.50 9.16 15.81
CA LYS A 49 -9.25 7.76 15.40
C LYS A 49 -10.43 6.83 15.69
N SER A 50 -10.92 6.83 16.93
CA SER A 50 -12.05 5.99 17.37
C SER A 50 -13.37 6.42 16.73
N LEU A 51 -13.57 7.73 16.55
CA LEU A 51 -14.77 8.27 15.92
C LEU A 51 -14.86 7.82 14.46
N LEU A 52 -13.77 7.86 13.72
CA LEU A 52 -13.72 7.37 12.33
C LEU A 52 -14.09 5.89 12.25
N ALA A 53 -13.48 5.04 13.08
CA ALA A 53 -13.80 3.60 13.09
C ALA A 53 -15.28 3.34 13.42
N HIS A 54 -15.84 4.08 14.37
CA HIS A 54 -17.26 3.99 14.73
C HIS A 54 -18.18 4.45 13.59
N GLU A 55 -17.87 5.58 12.94
CA GLU A 55 -18.65 6.07 11.81
C GLU A 55 -18.59 5.12 10.62
N VAL A 56 -17.46 4.52 10.34
CA VAL A 56 -17.32 3.48 9.32
C VAL A 56 -18.19 2.27 9.66
N CYS A 57 -18.22 1.83 10.91
CA CYS A 57 -19.10 0.72 11.31
C CYS A 57 -20.57 1.06 11.09
N LYS A 58 -21.02 2.26 11.42
CA LYS A 58 -22.40 2.73 11.17
C LYS A 58 -22.80 2.71 9.69
N ARG A 59 -21.82 2.75 8.78
CA ARG A 59 -22.04 2.63 7.33
C ARG A 59 -22.24 1.18 6.88
N VAL A 60 -21.95 0.20 7.75
CA VAL A 60 -22.21 -1.23 7.50
C VAL A 60 -23.37 -1.67 8.39
N SER A 61 -24.60 -1.67 7.83
CA SER A 61 -25.78 -2.09 8.58
C SER A 61 -25.67 -3.54 9.00
N GLU A 62 -26.19 -3.85 10.19
CA GLU A 62 -26.13 -5.15 10.87
C GLU A 62 -24.73 -5.56 11.38
N ALA A 63 -23.69 -4.75 11.14
CA ALA A 63 -22.38 -5.03 11.69
C ALA A 63 -22.34 -4.72 13.19
N LYS A 64 -21.91 -5.70 14.00
CA LYS A 64 -21.61 -5.48 15.41
C LYS A 64 -20.26 -4.79 15.54
N TYR A 65 -20.21 -3.73 16.34
CA TYR A 65 -19.01 -2.97 16.66
C TYR A 65 -18.53 -3.32 18.07
N PHE A 66 -17.21 -3.49 18.21
CA PHE A 66 -16.55 -3.62 19.49
C PHE A 66 -15.46 -2.56 19.64
N GLN A 67 -15.44 -1.89 20.81
CA GLN A 67 -14.42 -0.89 21.11
C GLN A 67 -13.90 -1.08 22.54
N TRP A 68 -12.58 -0.99 22.70
CA TRP A 68 -11.95 -1.05 24.00
C TRP A 68 -10.66 -0.25 24.06
N LEU A 69 -10.39 0.35 25.23
CA LEU A 69 -9.11 0.98 25.56
C LEU A 69 -8.26 -0.05 26.33
N LEU A 70 -7.15 -0.45 25.74
CA LEU A 70 -6.24 -1.41 26.35
C LEU A 70 -5.29 -0.70 27.33
N THR A 71 -5.08 -1.33 28.46
CA THR A 71 -4.12 -0.93 29.49
C THR A 71 -3.33 -2.15 29.92
N LYS A 72 -2.24 -1.95 30.66
CA LYS A 72 -1.46 -3.07 31.26
C LYS A 72 -2.29 -3.92 32.23
N PHE A 73 -3.43 -3.41 32.70
CA PHE A 73 -4.32 -4.09 33.65
C PHE A 73 -5.55 -4.69 32.96
N THR A 74 -5.73 -4.49 31.67
CA THR A 74 -6.86 -5.06 30.91
C THR A 74 -6.78 -6.57 30.96
N THR A 75 -7.89 -7.19 31.33
CA THR A 75 -7.98 -8.65 31.42
C THR A 75 -8.60 -9.27 30.17
N PRO A 76 -8.30 -10.54 29.85
CA PRO A 76 -8.93 -11.24 28.72
C PRO A 76 -10.46 -11.27 28.76
N GLU A 77 -11.05 -11.25 29.99
CA GLU A 77 -12.49 -11.25 30.20
C GLU A 77 -13.16 -10.00 29.64
N GLU A 78 -12.49 -8.86 29.71
CA GLU A 78 -13.02 -7.59 29.21
C GLU A 78 -13.14 -7.60 27.68
N ILE A 79 -12.23 -8.28 26.98
CA ILE A 79 -12.16 -8.33 25.52
C ILE A 79 -12.94 -9.54 24.97
N PHE A 80 -12.74 -10.73 25.55
CA PHE A 80 -13.24 -12.00 25.02
C PHE A 80 -14.43 -12.57 25.77
N GLY A 81 -14.78 -11.98 26.92
CA GLY A 81 -15.91 -12.39 27.75
C GLY A 81 -15.52 -13.16 29.01
N ALA A 82 -16.34 -13.02 30.04
CA ALA A 82 -16.15 -13.69 31.31
C ALA A 82 -16.37 -15.21 31.19
N VAL A 83 -15.73 -15.98 32.06
CA VAL A 83 -15.96 -17.43 32.13
C VAL A 83 -17.39 -17.71 32.59
N SER A 84 -18.07 -18.63 31.94
CA SER A 84 -19.43 -19.04 32.27
C SER A 84 -19.48 -19.87 33.56
N LEU A 85 -20.14 -19.36 34.59
CA LEU A 85 -20.35 -20.13 35.82
C LEU A 85 -21.11 -21.44 35.56
N LYS A 86 -22.13 -21.40 34.70
CA LYS A 86 -22.88 -22.61 34.29
C LYS A 86 -22.04 -23.64 33.51
N GLY A 87 -21.04 -23.14 32.74
CA GLY A 87 -20.10 -24.03 32.08
C GLY A 87 -19.19 -24.72 33.11
N LEU A 88 -18.67 -23.97 34.08
CA LEU A 88 -17.83 -24.54 35.16
C LEU A 88 -18.60 -25.59 36.03
N GLU A 89 -19.88 -25.41 36.26
CA GLU A 89 -20.71 -26.41 36.94
C GLU A 89 -20.79 -27.74 36.17
N ASN A 90 -20.54 -27.70 34.85
CA ASN A 90 -20.56 -28.89 33.98
C ASN A 90 -19.14 -29.32 33.56
N ASP A 91 -18.10 -28.88 34.28
CA ASP A 91 -16.68 -29.10 33.93
C ASP A 91 -16.26 -28.59 32.54
N GLU A 92 -17.01 -27.59 32.00
CA GLU A 92 -16.71 -26.94 30.72
C GLU A 92 -16.10 -25.55 30.93
N TYR A 93 -14.88 -25.33 30.43
CA TYR A 93 -14.31 -24.01 30.37
C TYR A 93 -14.83 -23.26 29.14
N ARG A 94 -15.81 -22.39 29.33
CA ARG A 94 -16.46 -21.62 28.27
C ARG A 94 -16.60 -20.15 28.66
N ARG A 95 -16.33 -19.23 27.74
CA ARG A 95 -16.54 -17.79 27.90
C ARG A 95 -17.87 -17.34 27.34
N VAL A 96 -18.48 -16.33 27.97
CA VAL A 96 -19.70 -15.65 27.48
C VAL A 96 -19.25 -14.53 26.56
N VAL A 97 -19.32 -14.74 25.26
CA VAL A 97 -18.80 -13.84 24.23
C VAL A 97 -19.77 -12.75 23.77
N ASN A 98 -21.01 -12.74 24.32
CA ASN A 98 -22.05 -11.81 23.90
C ASN A 98 -21.58 -10.34 24.08
N GLY A 99 -21.62 -9.55 22.99
CA GLY A 99 -21.16 -8.15 22.98
C GLY A 99 -19.66 -7.99 23.12
N LYS A 100 -18.87 -9.03 22.89
CA LYS A 100 -17.40 -9.02 22.97
C LYS A 100 -16.78 -9.15 21.57
N LEU A 101 -15.46 -8.97 21.50
CA LEU A 101 -14.70 -8.98 20.25
C LEU A 101 -14.95 -10.21 19.38
N PRO A 102 -15.12 -11.45 19.91
CA PRO A 102 -15.42 -12.62 19.06
C PRO A 102 -16.73 -12.54 18.26
N GLU A 103 -17.64 -11.62 18.58
CA GLU A 103 -18.88 -11.41 17.80
C GLU A 103 -18.80 -10.18 16.88
N ALA A 104 -17.71 -9.40 16.93
CA ALA A 104 -17.62 -8.14 16.22
C ALA A 104 -17.27 -8.35 14.72
N TYR A 105 -17.91 -7.57 13.86
CA TYR A 105 -17.53 -7.42 12.46
C TYR A 105 -16.45 -6.38 12.26
N ILE A 106 -16.52 -5.30 13.06
CA ILE A 106 -15.53 -4.21 13.07
C ILE A 106 -15.16 -3.97 14.54
N ALA A 107 -13.86 -3.94 14.82
CA ALA A 107 -13.35 -3.68 16.15
C ALA A 107 -12.39 -2.49 16.14
N PHE A 108 -12.39 -1.73 17.25
CA PHE A 108 -11.40 -0.69 17.52
C PHE A 108 -10.75 -0.95 18.89
N LEU A 109 -9.45 -1.13 18.88
CA LEU A 109 -8.65 -1.31 20.09
C LEU A 109 -7.67 -0.15 20.22
N ASP A 110 -7.93 0.69 21.21
CA ASP A 110 -7.05 1.81 21.54
C ASP A 110 -5.87 1.35 22.41
N GLU A 111 -4.72 1.99 22.26
CA GLU A 111 -3.48 1.65 22.94
C GLU A 111 -3.09 0.17 22.76
N ILE A 112 -3.17 -0.32 21.51
CA ILE A 112 -3.08 -1.74 21.16
C ILE A 112 -1.80 -2.41 21.68
N PHE A 113 -0.69 -1.67 21.78
CA PHE A 113 0.60 -2.19 22.24
C PHE A 113 0.73 -2.27 23.76
N LYS A 114 -0.30 -1.84 24.52
CA LYS A 114 -0.36 -2.00 26.00
C LYS A 114 -1.04 -3.29 26.44
N ALA A 115 -1.49 -4.12 25.48
CA ALA A 115 -2.14 -5.39 25.77
C ALA A 115 -1.17 -6.39 26.42
N SER A 116 -1.68 -7.23 27.33
CA SER A 116 -0.91 -8.34 27.90
C SER A 116 -0.67 -9.45 26.85
N SER A 117 0.40 -10.26 27.04
CA SER A 117 0.73 -11.37 26.13
C SER A 117 -0.44 -12.36 25.91
N SER A 118 -1.27 -12.58 26.93
CA SER A 118 -2.45 -13.45 26.80
C SER A 118 -3.53 -12.87 25.86
N ILE A 119 -3.71 -11.55 25.88
CA ILE A 119 -4.60 -10.85 24.94
C ILE A 119 -3.99 -10.86 23.54
N LEU A 120 -2.69 -10.55 23.42
CA LEU A 120 -1.97 -10.50 22.14
C LEU A 120 -2.04 -11.82 21.39
N ASN A 121 -1.77 -12.95 22.05
CA ASN A 121 -1.81 -14.27 21.42
C ASN A 121 -3.21 -14.63 20.90
N THR A 122 -4.26 -14.31 21.66
CA THR A 122 -5.63 -14.51 21.21
C THR A 122 -6.00 -13.61 20.05
N LEU A 123 -5.57 -12.33 20.07
CA LEU A 123 -5.77 -11.39 18.97
C LEU A 123 -5.06 -11.85 17.70
N LEU A 124 -3.83 -12.36 17.80
CA LEU A 124 -3.10 -12.89 16.66
C LEU A 124 -3.86 -14.02 15.95
N THR A 125 -4.46 -14.92 16.72
CA THR A 125 -5.30 -16.02 16.17
C THR A 125 -6.55 -15.47 15.49
N ILE A 126 -7.29 -14.56 16.15
CA ILE A 126 -8.48 -13.92 15.59
C ILE A 126 -8.16 -13.15 14.31
N MET A 127 -7.07 -12.37 14.31
CA MET A 127 -6.68 -11.56 13.15
C MET A 127 -6.23 -12.41 11.96
N ASN A 128 -5.59 -13.55 12.19
CA ASN A 128 -5.06 -14.39 11.13
C ASN A 128 -6.07 -15.41 10.61
N GLU A 129 -6.68 -16.13 11.54
CA GLU A 129 -7.46 -17.34 11.25
C GLU A 129 -8.96 -17.08 11.30
N ARG A 130 -9.37 -15.93 11.86
CA ARG A 130 -10.79 -15.62 12.13
C ARG A 130 -11.43 -16.67 13.05
N VAL A 131 -10.65 -17.19 13.98
CA VAL A 131 -11.08 -18.21 14.94
C VAL A 131 -10.79 -17.72 16.36
N PHE A 132 -11.73 -17.99 17.25
CA PHE A 132 -11.60 -17.85 18.70
C PHE A 132 -11.78 -19.22 19.36
N TYR A 133 -10.78 -19.66 20.12
CA TYR A 133 -10.87 -20.90 20.88
C TYR A 133 -11.64 -20.64 22.19
N ASN A 134 -12.88 -21.11 22.25
CA ASN A 134 -13.73 -20.99 23.44
C ASN A 134 -13.77 -22.33 24.18
N GLY A 135 -12.83 -22.55 25.07
CA GLY A 135 -12.57 -23.87 25.65
C GLY A 135 -11.99 -24.82 24.60
N THR A 136 -12.67 -25.90 24.32
CA THR A 136 -12.28 -26.90 23.31
C THR A 136 -12.88 -26.60 21.91
N GLU A 137 -13.81 -25.66 21.83
CA GLU A 137 -14.49 -25.33 20.57
C GLU A 137 -13.75 -24.21 19.81
N ALA A 138 -13.55 -24.41 18.52
CA ALA A 138 -13.08 -23.38 17.60
C ALA A 138 -14.30 -22.64 17.02
N VAL A 139 -14.50 -21.40 17.44
CA VAL A 139 -15.63 -20.54 17.01
C VAL A 139 -15.17 -19.59 15.92
N GLU A 140 -15.87 -19.57 14.80
CA GLU A 140 -15.60 -18.60 13.72
C GLU A 140 -15.94 -17.17 14.17
N VAL A 141 -15.02 -16.25 13.99
CA VAL A 141 -15.18 -14.84 14.32
C VAL A 141 -15.50 -14.05 13.05
N PRO A 142 -16.63 -13.32 13.00
CA PRO A 142 -17.06 -12.60 11.80
C PRO A 142 -16.23 -11.34 11.52
N LEU A 143 -15.09 -11.16 12.16
CA LEU A 143 -14.27 -9.96 12.08
C LEU A 143 -13.82 -9.67 10.65
N ILE A 144 -14.23 -8.53 10.11
CA ILE A 144 -13.79 -8.03 8.80
C ILE A 144 -12.51 -7.23 8.99
N THR A 145 -12.56 -6.19 9.83
CA THR A 145 -11.45 -5.26 10.03
C THR A 145 -11.30 -4.92 11.51
N LEU A 146 -10.05 -4.94 11.98
CA LEU A 146 -9.66 -4.43 13.28
C LEU A 146 -8.85 -3.14 13.08
N PHE A 147 -9.27 -2.08 13.73
CA PHE A 147 -8.51 -0.85 13.89
C PHE A 147 -7.72 -0.94 15.19
N GLY A 148 -6.41 -0.95 15.10
CA GLY A 148 -5.53 -0.69 16.22
C GLY A 148 -5.20 0.79 16.28
N ALA A 149 -5.16 1.37 17.45
CA ALA A 149 -4.65 2.72 17.64
C ALA A 149 -3.54 2.72 18.70
N SER A 150 -2.57 3.59 18.52
CA SER A 150 -1.51 3.82 19.50
C SER A 150 -0.94 5.23 19.36
N ASN A 151 -0.41 5.76 20.44
CA ASN A 151 0.35 7.00 20.44
C ASN A 151 1.85 6.75 20.18
N GLU A 152 2.29 5.52 20.35
CA GLU A 152 3.69 5.09 20.31
C GLU A 152 3.84 3.89 19.35
N LEU A 153 5.06 3.67 18.88
CA LEU A 153 5.42 2.45 18.16
C LEU A 153 5.59 1.29 19.17
N PRO A 154 5.45 0.03 18.74
CA PRO A 154 5.73 -1.10 19.61
C PRO A 154 7.19 -1.07 20.09
N SER A 155 7.42 -1.52 21.34
CA SER A 155 8.76 -1.85 21.81
C SER A 155 9.31 -3.05 21.00
N GLU A 156 10.65 -3.24 21.03
CA GLU A 156 11.33 -4.34 20.35
C GLU A 156 11.06 -5.71 21.01
N GLU A 157 9.82 -6.01 21.33
CA GLU A 157 9.36 -7.29 21.84
C GLU A 157 8.79 -8.13 20.69
N ASP A 158 9.22 -9.37 20.55
CA ASP A 158 8.85 -10.27 19.45
C ASP A 158 7.33 -10.41 19.28
N GLU A 159 6.56 -10.47 20.38
CA GLU A 159 5.10 -10.58 20.34
C GLU A 159 4.43 -9.33 19.78
N LEU A 160 4.93 -8.14 20.14
CA LEU A 160 4.44 -6.87 19.64
C LEU A 160 4.81 -6.65 18.18
N GLU A 161 6.00 -7.09 17.76
CA GLU A 161 6.40 -7.05 16.36
C GLU A 161 5.50 -7.95 15.51
N ALA A 162 5.19 -9.16 16.01
CA ALA A 162 4.26 -10.07 15.34
C ALA A 162 2.86 -9.46 15.18
N LEU A 163 2.33 -8.76 16.19
CA LEU A 163 1.07 -8.05 16.10
C LEU A 163 1.16 -6.88 15.11
N TYR A 164 2.24 -6.10 15.19
CA TYR A 164 2.48 -4.96 14.30
C TYR A 164 2.50 -5.38 12.82
N ASP A 165 3.07 -6.54 12.48
CA ASP A 165 3.06 -7.06 11.12
C ASP A 165 1.65 -7.49 10.63
N ARG A 166 0.68 -7.73 11.51
CA ARG A 166 -0.70 -8.05 11.15
C ARG A 166 -1.50 -6.85 10.66
N PHE A 167 -1.07 -5.65 11.01
CA PHE A 167 -1.66 -4.43 10.46
C PHE A 167 -1.03 -4.15 9.09
N LEU A 168 -1.79 -4.47 8.04
CA LEU A 168 -1.33 -4.24 6.67
C LEU A 168 -1.22 -2.76 6.35
N LEU A 169 -2.30 -2.01 6.64
CA LEU A 169 -2.33 -0.56 6.48
C LEU A 169 -1.92 0.13 7.78
N ARG A 170 -1.05 1.11 7.66
CA ARG A 170 -0.54 1.90 8.77
C ARG A 170 -0.59 3.36 8.41
N TYR A 171 -1.16 4.17 9.28
CA TYR A 171 -1.31 5.62 9.07
C TYR A 171 -0.80 6.39 10.27
N VAL A 172 -0.07 7.46 9.97
CA VAL A 172 0.23 8.50 10.96
C VAL A 172 -0.88 9.53 10.89
N VAL A 173 -1.60 9.70 11.98
CA VAL A 173 -2.77 10.58 12.11
C VAL A 173 -2.43 11.72 13.05
N ASP A 174 -2.23 12.91 12.51
CA ASP A 174 -1.87 14.12 13.23
C ASP A 174 -3.06 15.06 13.41
N TYR A 175 -2.89 16.16 14.14
CA TYR A 175 -3.87 17.25 14.20
C TYR A 175 -4.07 17.87 12.81
N ILE A 176 -5.21 18.56 12.63
CA ILE A 176 -5.51 19.29 11.39
C ILE A 176 -4.47 20.40 11.23
N LYS A 177 -3.83 20.46 10.06
CA LYS A 177 -2.75 21.41 9.76
C LYS A 177 -3.23 22.67 9.06
N GLU A 178 -4.25 22.53 8.22
CA GLU A 178 -4.79 23.61 7.40
C GLU A 178 -5.83 24.43 8.17
N ASP A 179 -5.57 25.70 8.45
CA ASP A 179 -6.45 26.59 9.24
C ASP A 179 -7.87 26.65 8.70
N PHE A 180 -8.05 26.71 7.37
CA PHE A 180 -9.39 26.74 6.78
C PHE A 180 -10.19 25.45 7.04
N ARG A 181 -9.53 24.30 7.12
CA ARG A 181 -10.15 23.02 7.45
C ARG A 181 -10.48 22.93 8.93
N PHE A 182 -9.60 23.46 9.78
CA PHE A 182 -9.85 23.57 11.21
C PHE A 182 -11.06 24.46 11.51
N ILE A 183 -11.15 25.64 10.88
CA ILE A 183 -12.32 26.52 11.00
C ILE A 183 -13.59 25.80 10.54
N LYS A 184 -13.53 25.11 9.38
CA LYS A 184 -14.66 24.35 8.86
C LYS A 184 -15.10 23.23 9.79
N MET A 185 -14.17 22.55 10.47
CA MET A 185 -14.45 21.54 11.48
C MET A 185 -15.22 22.13 12.68
N ILE A 186 -14.79 23.29 13.19
CA ILE A 186 -15.48 23.97 14.31
C ILE A 186 -16.88 24.45 13.92
N GLN A 187 -17.05 24.90 12.67
CA GLN A 187 -18.33 25.39 12.14
C GLN A 187 -19.28 24.28 11.70
N SER A 188 -18.80 23.04 11.61
CA SER A 188 -19.64 21.90 11.23
C SER A 188 -20.60 21.59 12.38
N ASP A 189 -21.77 22.20 12.37
CA ASP A 189 -22.90 21.78 13.20
C ASP A 189 -23.26 20.34 12.80
N GLY A 190 -23.35 19.46 13.79
CA GLY A 190 -23.64 18.04 13.59
C GLY A 190 -25.05 17.79 13.03
N VAL A 191 -25.34 18.34 11.87
CA VAL A 191 -26.62 18.09 11.16
C VAL A 191 -26.68 16.63 10.80
N GLU A 192 -27.62 15.90 11.38
CA GLU A 192 -27.92 14.51 11.01
C GLU A 192 -28.35 14.44 9.55
N ARG A 193 -27.41 14.20 8.65
CA ARG A 193 -27.71 13.86 7.26
C ARG A 193 -28.02 12.37 7.17
N LYS A 194 -28.96 12.02 6.28
CA LYS A 194 -29.22 10.61 5.97
C LYS A 194 -27.91 9.99 5.45
N LYS A 195 -27.37 9.05 6.21
CA LYS A 195 -26.09 8.39 5.92
C LYS A 195 -26.32 7.22 4.96
N THR A 196 -25.51 7.14 3.92
CA THR A 196 -25.50 5.98 3.03
C THR A 196 -24.94 4.77 3.77
N THR A 197 -25.59 3.61 3.60
CA THR A 197 -25.16 2.35 4.23
C THR A 197 -25.07 1.23 3.20
N ILE A 198 -24.30 0.20 3.55
CA ILE A 198 -24.19 -1.08 2.85
C ILE A 198 -24.45 -2.18 3.86
N THR A 199 -25.13 -3.26 3.48
CA THR A 199 -25.34 -4.41 4.38
C THR A 199 -24.07 -5.28 4.49
N VAL A 200 -23.95 -6.05 5.56
CA VAL A 200 -22.86 -7.04 5.71
C VAL A 200 -22.85 -8.01 4.51
N GLU A 201 -24.01 -8.42 4.03
CA GLU A 201 -24.13 -9.33 2.89
C GLU A 201 -23.65 -8.69 1.59
N GLU A 202 -24.04 -7.44 1.31
CA GLU A 202 -23.54 -6.69 0.17
C GLU A 202 -22.02 -6.49 0.23
N LEU A 203 -21.49 -6.20 1.42
CA LEU A 203 -20.05 -6.06 1.62
C LEU A 203 -19.30 -7.37 1.34
N LYS A 204 -19.82 -8.52 1.83
CA LYS A 204 -19.25 -9.84 1.52
C LYS A 204 -19.26 -10.16 0.03
N ARG A 205 -20.32 -9.77 -0.69
CA ARG A 205 -20.36 -9.88 -2.17
C ARG A 205 -19.29 -9.02 -2.82
N CYS A 206 -19.11 -7.76 -2.36
CA CYS A 206 -18.05 -6.89 -2.85
C CYS A 206 -16.65 -7.48 -2.57
N GLN A 207 -16.45 -8.10 -1.40
CA GLN A 207 -15.19 -8.80 -1.07
C GLN A 207 -14.91 -9.96 -2.04
N SER A 208 -15.93 -10.74 -2.40
CA SER A 208 -15.77 -11.80 -3.40
C SER A 208 -15.39 -11.23 -4.76
N GLN A 209 -16.09 -10.20 -5.23
CA GLN A 209 -15.83 -9.55 -6.51
C GLN A 209 -14.48 -8.86 -6.56
N THR A 210 -14.00 -8.33 -5.44
CA THR A 210 -12.65 -7.76 -5.33
C THR A 210 -11.57 -8.79 -5.68
N LYS A 211 -11.76 -10.07 -5.34
CA LYS A 211 -10.81 -11.14 -5.67
C LYS A 211 -10.70 -11.38 -7.18
N ASP A 212 -11.77 -11.10 -7.92
CA ASP A 212 -11.86 -11.32 -9.37
C ASP A 212 -11.19 -10.18 -10.18
N VAL A 213 -10.87 -9.04 -9.56
CA VAL A 213 -10.13 -7.94 -10.21
C VAL A 213 -8.80 -8.46 -10.71
N ARG A 214 -8.46 -8.18 -11.98
CA ARG A 214 -7.23 -8.63 -12.62
C ARG A 214 -6.03 -7.78 -12.21
N ILE A 215 -4.86 -8.39 -12.18
CA ILE A 215 -3.58 -7.67 -12.03
C ILE A 215 -2.75 -7.91 -13.29
N PRO A 216 -2.47 -6.85 -14.06
CA PRO A 216 -1.63 -6.95 -15.24
C PRO A 216 -0.18 -7.33 -14.88
N PRO A 217 0.53 -8.05 -15.78
CA PRO A 217 1.92 -8.44 -15.54
C PRO A 217 2.86 -7.27 -15.25
N TYR A 218 2.63 -6.11 -15.87
CA TYR A 218 3.46 -4.92 -15.64
C TYR A 218 3.35 -4.39 -14.20
N VAL A 219 2.16 -4.49 -13.57
CA VAL A 219 1.97 -4.10 -12.16
C VAL A 219 2.79 -5.02 -11.25
N ILE A 220 2.82 -6.32 -11.54
CA ILE A 220 3.64 -7.29 -10.78
C ILE A 220 5.13 -6.95 -10.93
N LYS A 221 5.58 -6.59 -12.14
CA LYS A 221 6.96 -6.13 -12.39
C LYS A 221 7.28 -4.85 -11.59
N LEU A 222 6.32 -3.90 -11.50
CA LEU A 222 6.48 -2.68 -10.69
C LEU A 222 6.62 -2.97 -9.20
N ILE A 223 5.78 -3.86 -8.65
CA ILE A 223 5.87 -4.30 -7.24
C ILE A 223 7.25 -4.93 -6.97
N SER A 224 7.74 -5.80 -7.87
CA SER A 224 9.06 -6.41 -7.77
C SER A 224 10.19 -5.38 -7.81
N ARG A 225 10.06 -4.34 -8.66
CA ARG A 225 11.01 -3.23 -8.72
C ARG A 225 11.03 -2.44 -7.41
N ILE A 226 9.85 -2.04 -6.90
CA ILE A 226 9.73 -1.33 -5.62
C ILE A 226 10.38 -2.16 -4.50
N ARG A 227 10.10 -3.46 -4.42
CA ARG A 227 10.74 -4.37 -3.44
C ARG A 227 12.26 -4.34 -3.53
N ASN A 228 12.81 -4.39 -4.74
CA ASN A 228 14.27 -4.41 -4.94
C ASN A 228 14.91 -3.06 -4.56
N GLU A 229 14.27 -1.93 -4.88
CA GLU A 229 14.77 -0.62 -4.47
C GLU A 229 14.71 -0.43 -2.95
N LEU A 230 13.62 -0.85 -2.29
CA LEU A 230 13.50 -0.85 -0.83
C LEU A 230 14.61 -1.70 -0.18
N LYS A 231 14.88 -2.89 -0.73
CA LYS A 231 15.95 -3.78 -0.23
C LYS A 231 17.34 -3.14 -0.34
N LYS A 232 17.63 -2.38 -1.41
CA LYS A 232 18.88 -1.64 -1.56
C LYS A 232 19.06 -0.57 -0.48
N LYS A 233 17.95 -0.04 0.04
CA LYS A 233 17.90 0.97 1.11
C LYS A 233 17.85 0.34 2.52
N GLY A 234 17.92 -0.99 2.63
CA GLY A 234 17.87 -1.69 3.90
C GLY A 234 16.46 -1.97 4.43
N VAL A 235 15.39 -1.53 3.72
CA VAL A 235 14.01 -1.80 4.10
C VAL A 235 13.62 -3.20 3.60
N VAL A 236 13.56 -4.17 4.53
CA VAL A 236 13.19 -5.55 4.24
C VAL A 236 11.85 -5.88 4.89
N LEU A 237 10.88 -6.26 4.09
CA LEU A 237 9.51 -6.59 4.51
C LEU A 237 9.19 -8.05 4.22
N SER A 238 8.21 -8.62 4.96
CA SER A 238 7.81 -10.01 4.79
C SER A 238 7.15 -10.26 3.42
N ASP A 239 7.38 -11.44 2.84
CA ASP A 239 6.71 -11.86 1.60
C ASP A 239 5.19 -11.93 1.77
N ARG A 240 4.72 -12.23 2.98
CA ARG A 240 3.30 -12.18 3.35
C ARG A 240 2.72 -10.79 3.12
N ARG A 241 3.42 -9.72 3.53
CA ARG A 241 2.96 -8.32 3.36
C ARG A 241 2.79 -7.97 1.89
N TYR A 242 3.75 -8.35 1.03
CA TYR A 242 3.62 -8.18 -0.42
C TYR A 242 2.43 -8.98 -1.00
N LYS A 243 2.22 -10.20 -0.55
CA LYS A 243 1.07 -11.02 -0.99
C LYS A 243 -0.27 -10.40 -0.59
N GLN A 244 -0.38 -9.89 0.64
CA GLN A 244 -1.58 -9.19 1.10
C GLN A 244 -1.81 -7.87 0.37
N SER A 245 -0.74 -7.15 0.02
CA SER A 245 -0.82 -5.91 -0.77
C SER A 245 -1.49 -6.13 -2.13
N VAL A 246 -1.31 -7.29 -2.74
CA VAL A 246 -1.96 -7.63 -4.02
C VAL A 246 -3.50 -7.54 -3.90
N LEU A 247 -4.08 -8.05 -2.83
CA LEU A 247 -5.53 -7.97 -2.62
C LEU A 247 -5.98 -6.54 -2.27
N LEU A 248 -5.13 -5.78 -1.58
CA LEU A 248 -5.39 -4.37 -1.29
C LEU A 248 -5.41 -3.51 -2.57
N LEU A 249 -4.49 -3.74 -3.52
CA LEU A 249 -4.50 -3.08 -4.83
C LEU A 249 -5.77 -3.41 -5.61
N LYS A 250 -6.21 -4.67 -5.59
CA LYS A 250 -7.49 -5.09 -6.17
C LYS A 250 -8.68 -4.38 -5.52
N ALA A 251 -8.66 -4.23 -4.20
CA ALA A 251 -9.71 -3.52 -3.46
C ALA A 251 -9.80 -2.04 -3.86
N ARG A 252 -8.66 -1.40 -4.09
CA ARG A 252 -8.62 -0.01 -4.54
C ARG A 252 -9.19 0.15 -5.95
N ALA A 253 -8.75 -0.69 -6.90
CA ALA A 253 -9.30 -0.69 -8.25
C ALA A 253 -10.82 -0.96 -8.25
N TYR A 254 -11.27 -1.92 -7.43
CA TYR A 254 -12.69 -2.24 -7.28
C TYR A 254 -13.50 -1.06 -6.72
N LEU A 255 -12.98 -0.35 -5.71
CA LEU A 255 -13.62 0.83 -5.11
C LEU A 255 -13.83 1.94 -6.14
N ASP A 256 -12.90 2.09 -7.10
CA ASP A 256 -13.03 3.02 -8.23
C ASP A 256 -13.95 2.49 -9.34
N GLY A 257 -14.44 1.24 -9.24
CA GLY A 257 -15.31 0.61 -10.24
C GLY A 257 -14.55 -0.02 -11.41
N ARG A 258 -13.24 -0.24 -11.27
CA ARG A 258 -12.40 -0.87 -12.29
C ARG A 258 -12.31 -2.38 -12.10
N VAL A 259 -12.16 -3.10 -13.19
CA VAL A 259 -12.00 -4.56 -13.23
C VAL A 259 -10.54 -5.00 -13.30
N GLU A 260 -9.63 -4.04 -13.34
CA GLU A 260 -8.19 -4.25 -13.47
C GLU A 260 -7.42 -3.20 -12.67
N VAL A 261 -6.36 -3.63 -12.00
CA VAL A 261 -5.44 -2.77 -11.26
C VAL A 261 -4.59 -1.96 -12.23
N ASP A 262 -4.40 -0.69 -11.95
CA ASP A 262 -3.46 0.16 -12.68
C ASP A 262 -2.30 0.64 -11.78
N GLU A 263 -1.36 1.38 -12.36
CA GLU A 263 -0.19 1.86 -11.63
C GLU A 263 -0.51 2.87 -10.53
N ASN A 264 -1.62 3.64 -10.65
CA ASN A 264 -2.01 4.63 -9.64
C ASN A 264 -2.44 3.94 -8.34
N ASP A 265 -2.91 2.69 -8.43
CA ASP A 265 -3.27 1.91 -7.25
C ASP A 265 -2.06 1.65 -6.35
N LEU A 266 -0.84 1.61 -6.91
CA LEU A 266 0.37 1.34 -6.14
C LEU A 266 0.69 2.44 -5.14
N SER A 267 0.11 3.65 -5.25
CA SER A 267 0.32 4.71 -4.27
C SER A 267 -0.15 4.32 -2.86
N ILE A 268 -1.17 3.44 -2.72
CA ILE A 268 -1.61 2.95 -1.41
C ILE A 268 -0.50 2.19 -0.65
N LEU A 269 0.49 1.66 -1.38
CA LEU A 269 1.63 0.96 -0.80
C LEU A 269 2.50 1.86 0.09
N GLU A 270 2.39 3.18 -0.06
CA GLU A 270 3.02 4.15 0.83
C GLU A 270 2.57 3.99 2.29
N ASN A 271 1.39 3.44 2.50
CA ASN A 271 0.82 3.16 3.82
C ASN A 271 0.92 1.68 4.22
N VAL A 272 1.69 0.90 3.46
CA VAL A 272 1.89 -0.55 3.66
C VAL A 272 3.36 -0.90 3.91
N LEU A 273 4.28 -0.27 3.18
CA LEU A 273 5.65 -0.76 3.03
C LEU A 273 6.66 -0.14 4.01
N TRP A 274 6.23 0.54 5.07
CA TRP A 274 7.12 1.06 6.11
C TRP A 274 6.96 0.32 7.43
N ARG A 275 8.03 0.30 8.23
CA ARG A 275 8.06 -0.21 9.59
C ARG A 275 8.10 0.92 10.61
N ASP A 276 8.86 1.97 10.29
CA ASP A 276 8.96 3.20 11.07
C ASP A 276 8.40 4.38 10.29
N PRO A 277 7.66 5.32 10.91
CA PRO A 277 7.15 6.52 10.25
C PRO A 277 8.24 7.36 9.56
N GLY A 278 9.48 7.31 10.03
CA GLY A 278 10.62 8.00 9.41
C GLY A 278 10.97 7.47 8.03
N GLU A 279 10.69 6.20 7.73
CA GLU A 279 10.93 5.59 6.40
C GLU A 279 9.92 6.07 5.34
N ARG A 280 8.79 6.65 5.76
CA ARG A 280 7.65 6.95 4.89
C ARG A 280 8.03 7.87 3.72
N GLY A 281 8.82 8.90 3.96
CA GLY A 281 9.26 9.85 2.91
C GLY A 281 10.12 9.18 1.84
N GLU A 282 11.02 8.29 2.24
CA GLU A 282 11.87 7.53 1.32
C GLU A 282 11.04 6.53 0.50
N ILE A 283 10.12 5.84 1.14
CA ILE A 283 9.20 4.88 0.47
C ILE A 283 8.31 5.60 -0.55
N GLN A 284 7.76 6.76 -0.21
CA GLN A 284 7.00 7.60 -1.14
C GLN A 284 7.84 7.97 -2.36
N SER A 285 9.09 8.40 -2.14
CA SER A 285 10.01 8.72 -3.22
C SER A 285 10.29 7.51 -4.13
N ILE A 286 10.54 6.33 -3.57
CA ILE A 286 10.79 5.09 -4.32
C ILE A 286 9.57 4.69 -5.15
N ILE A 287 8.37 4.75 -4.56
CA ILE A 287 7.12 4.46 -5.28
C ILE A 287 6.92 5.46 -6.40
N TYR A 288 7.04 6.77 -6.13
CA TYR A 288 6.90 7.82 -7.13
C TYR A 288 7.88 7.64 -8.30
N GLN A 289 9.16 7.40 -8.02
CA GLN A 289 10.18 7.15 -9.04
C GLN A 289 9.88 5.89 -9.86
N SER A 290 9.36 4.83 -9.22
CA SER A 290 8.97 3.60 -9.92
C SER A 290 7.79 3.81 -10.87
N LEU A 291 6.87 4.72 -10.54
CA LEU A 291 5.70 5.05 -11.34
C LEU A 291 5.98 6.08 -12.43
N HIS A 292 6.81 7.07 -12.15
CA HIS A 292 7.00 8.24 -13.01
C HIS A 292 8.43 8.42 -13.53
N GLY A 293 9.40 7.69 -13.00
CA GLY A 293 10.82 7.84 -13.30
C GLY A 293 11.27 7.36 -14.70
N TYR A 294 10.36 6.97 -15.60
CA TYR A 294 10.74 6.54 -16.96
C TYR A 294 11.35 7.68 -17.80
N ARG A 295 10.91 8.92 -17.57
CA ARG A 295 11.47 10.11 -18.25
C ARG A 295 12.89 10.38 -17.81
N ASP A 296 13.12 10.33 -16.49
CA ASP A 296 14.46 10.57 -15.94
C ASP A 296 15.43 9.46 -16.38
N ARG A 297 14.98 8.19 -16.40
CA ARG A 297 15.77 7.08 -16.93
C ARG A 297 16.08 7.26 -18.43
N ALA A 298 15.13 7.76 -19.22
CA ALA A 298 15.37 8.05 -20.64
C ALA A 298 16.45 9.14 -20.80
N ARG A 299 16.39 10.20 -20.00
CA ARG A 299 17.40 11.28 -20.00
C ARG A 299 18.78 10.78 -19.56
N GLU A 300 18.85 9.94 -18.54
CA GLU A 300 20.11 9.32 -18.09
C GLU A 300 20.73 8.46 -19.20
N LEU A 301 19.93 7.68 -19.94
CA LEU A 301 20.41 6.92 -21.09
C LEU A 301 20.93 7.81 -22.21
N LEU A 302 20.29 8.95 -22.47
CA LEU A 302 20.77 9.94 -23.42
C LEU A 302 22.10 10.58 -22.98
N VAL A 303 22.24 10.89 -21.69
CA VAL A 303 23.52 11.42 -21.15
C VAL A 303 24.63 10.39 -21.35
N GLN A 304 24.38 9.11 -21.04
CA GLN A 304 25.35 8.03 -21.29
C GLN A 304 25.73 7.93 -22.76
N ALA A 305 24.77 8.08 -23.68
CA ALA A 305 25.06 8.07 -25.13
C ALA A 305 25.93 9.25 -25.56
N LYS A 306 25.68 10.46 -25.05
CA LYS A 306 26.49 11.67 -25.30
C LYS A 306 27.91 11.57 -24.71
N GLU A 307 28.07 10.93 -23.58
CA GLU A 307 29.40 10.62 -23.03
C GLU A 307 30.19 9.67 -23.92
N LEU A 308 29.54 8.62 -24.47
CA LEU A 308 30.14 7.69 -25.41
C LEU A 308 30.48 8.37 -26.74
N GLU A 309 29.65 9.29 -27.22
CA GLU A 309 29.94 10.13 -28.37
C GLU A 309 31.19 10.99 -28.15
N SER A 310 31.23 11.69 -26.99
CA SER A 310 32.38 12.50 -26.60
C SER A 310 33.67 11.67 -26.51
N TYR A 311 33.59 10.45 -25.97
CA TYR A 311 34.70 9.53 -25.90
C TYR A 311 35.19 9.11 -27.30
N ALA A 312 34.29 8.76 -28.21
CA ALA A 312 34.63 8.39 -29.59
C ALA A 312 35.22 9.55 -30.41
N LYS A 313 34.81 10.81 -30.09
CA LYS A 313 35.27 12.04 -30.79
C LYS A 313 36.59 12.65 -30.24
N ARG A 314 37.13 12.08 -29.19
CA ARG A 314 38.41 12.57 -28.63
C ARG A 314 39.54 12.48 -29.65
N PRO A 315 40.52 13.41 -29.63
CA PRO A 315 41.77 13.23 -30.40
C PRO A 315 42.53 12.05 -29.82
N TRP A 316 42.83 11.04 -30.65
CA TRP A 316 43.60 9.88 -30.29
C TRP A 316 44.99 9.95 -30.90
N ASP A 317 46.00 9.42 -30.21
CA ASP A 317 47.41 9.55 -30.60
C ASP A 317 47.73 8.71 -31.87
N ASN A 318 46.94 7.68 -32.19
CA ASN A 318 47.08 6.87 -33.38
C ASN A 318 45.76 6.35 -33.87
N GLU A 319 45.73 5.93 -35.13
CA GLU A 319 44.54 5.42 -35.84
C GLU A 319 44.00 4.12 -35.26
N GLU A 320 44.85 3.24 -34.77
CA GLU A 320 44.45 2.00 -34.13
C GLU A 320 43.62 2.23 -32.83
N MET A 321 44.04 3.20 -31.99
CA MET A 321 43.32 3.62 -30.81
C MET A 321 41.98 4.29 -31.17
N LEU A 322 41.93 5.08 -32.21
CA LEU A 322 40.69 5.68 -32.74
C LEU A 322 39.68 4.63 -33.14
N ILE A 323 40.10 3.66 -33.92
CA ILE A 323 39.23 2.54 -34.38
C ILE A 323 38.74 1.75 -33.18
N LYS A 324 39.62 1.39 -32.26
CA LYS A 324 39.26 0.64 -31.06
C LYS A 324 38.25 1.41 -30.19
N ALA A 325 38.45 2.70 -29.96
CA ALA A 325 37.53 3.55 -29.21
C ALA A 325 36.15 3.66 -29.84
N ASN A 326 36.10 3.78 -31.19
CA ASN A 326 34.83 3.82 -31.94
C ASN A 326 34.09 2.48 -31.89
N ILE A 327 34.79 1.33 -31.97
CA ILE A 327 34.18 0.00 -31.86
C ILE A 327 33.62 -0.20 -30.43
N GLU A 328 34.37 0.21 -29.40
CA GLU A 328 33.93 0.14 -28.02
C GLU A 328 32.69 1.01 -27.80
N ALA A 329 32.68 2.24 -28.29
CA ALA A 329 31.54 3.16 -28.22
C ALA A 329 30.30 2.57 -28.91
N GLN A 330 30.47 2.00 -30.12
CA GLN A 330 29.40 1.32 -30.86
C GLN A 330 28.79 0.16 -30.07
N THR A 331 29.62 -0.66 -29.44
CA THR A 331 29.16 -1.79 -28.64
C THR A 331 28.36 -1.33 -27.43
N LYS A 332 28.85 -0.31 -26.73
CA LYS A 332 28.16 0.25 -25.56
C LYS A 332 26.87 0.99 -25.96
N LEU A 333 26.84 1.70 -27.12
CA LEU A 333 25.62 2.36 -27.62
C LEU A 333 24.52 1.35 -27.98
N ARG A 334 24.86 0.18 -28.54
CA ARG A 334 23.87 -0.90 -28.76
C ARG A 334 23.24 -1.35 -27.44
N HIS A 335 24.02 -1.45 -26.38
CA HIS A 335 23.50 -1.79 -25.07
C HIS A 335 22.61 -0.69 -24.50
N VAL A 336 22.95 0.59 -24.70
CA VAL A 336 22.10 1.72 -24.31
C VAL A 336 20.77 1.69 -25.08
N LEU A 337 20.80 1.47 -26.41
CA LEU A 337 19.59 1.34 -27.24
C LEU A 337 18.71 0.17 -26.77
N SER A 338 19.30 -0.98 -26.46
CA SER A 338 18.53 -2.12 -25.91
C SER A 338 17.81 -1.76 -24.60
N LYS A 339 18.43 -0.93 -23.75
CA LYS A 339 17.75 -0.42 -22.53
C LYS A 339 16.62 0.55 -22.84
N VAL A 340 16.79 1.39 -23.88
CA VAL A 340 15.73 2.30 -24.36
C VAL A 340 14.57 1.50 -24.91
N ASP A 341 14.82 0.46 -25.72
CA ASP A 341 13.77 -0.42 -26.26
C ASP A 341 12.99 -1.14 -25.14
N ALA A 342 13.68 -1.65 -24.13
CA ALA A 342 13.03 -2.24 -22.96
C ALA A 342 12.16 -1.23 -22.20
N LEU A 343 12.60 0.04 -22.13
CA LEU A 343 11.82 1.11 -21.54
C LEU A 343 10.60 1.48 -22.39
N PHE A 344 10.73 1.41 -23.72
CA PHE A 344 9.61 1.56 -24.65
C PHE A 344 8.52 0.53 -24.44
N ASP A 345 8.92 -0.75 -24.37
CA ASP A 345 7.97 -1.86 -24.14
C ASP A 345 7.27 -1.72 -22.79
N GLU A 346 8.02 -1.36 -21.74
CA GLU A 346 7.43 -1.07 -20.43
C GLU A 346 6.40 0.05 -20.49
N CYS A 347 6.72 1.16 -21.16
CA CYS A 347 5.81 2.31 -21.26
C CYS A 347 4.59 1.99 -22.14
N ARG A 348 4.75 1.19 -23.21
CA ARG A 348 3.64 0.73 -24.04
C ARG A 348 2.69 -0.17 -23.28
N GLU A 349 3.21 -1.15 -22.51
CA GLU A 349 2.40 -2.01 -21.63
C GLU A 349 1.60 -1.20 -20.60
N ARG A 350 2.14 -0.06 -20.17
CA ARG A 350 1.54 0.85 -19.18
C ARG A 350 0.64 1.94 -19.80
N GLY A 351 0.48 1.97 -21.12
CA GLY A 351 -0.29 3.02 -21.80
C GLY A 351 0.26 4.44 -21.65
N LYS A 352 1.58 4.60 -21.41
CA LYS A 352 2.23 5.90 -21.29
C LYS A 352 2.50 6.56 -22.63
N SER A 353 2.54 7.90 -22.67
CA SER A 353 3.03 8.62 -23.84
C SER A 353 4.47 8.24 -24.15
N LEU A 354 4.72 7.94 -25.42
CA LEU A 354 6.02 7.52 -25.94
C LEU A 354 6.81 8.68 -26.57
N ASP A 355 6.26 9.89 -26.63
CA ASP A 355 6.83 11.02 -27.37
C ASP A 355 8.25 11.37 -26.93
N GLU A 356 8.48 11.47 -25.61
CA GLU A 356 9.80 11.78 -25.06
C GLU A 356 10.80 10.63 -25.30
N LEU A 357 10.35 9.39 -25.13
CA LEU A 357 11.17 8.21 -25.41
C LEU A 357 11.54 8.13 -26.90
N THR A 358 10.61 8.45 -27.79
CA THR A 358 10.85 8.48 -29.24
C THR A 358 11.94 9.49 -29.58
N ARG A 359 11.88 10.70 -29.01
CA ARG A 359 12.94 11.71 -29.19
C ARG A 359 14.29 11.22 -28.71
N VAL A 360 14.34 10.68 -27.48
CA VAL A 360 15.59 10.14 -26.91
C VAL A 360 16.15 9.00 -27.77
N LYS A 361 15.32 8.08 -28.21
CA LYS A 361 15.74 6.97 -29.09
C LYS A 361 16.34 7.47 -30.40
N THR A 362 15.64 8.40 -31.07
CA THR A 362 16.11 8.99 -32.33
C THR A 362 17.46 9.68 -32.14
N GLU A 363 17.63 10.48 -31.08
CA GLU A 363 18.89 11.18 -30.79
C GLU A 363 20.05 10.18 -30.54
N ILE A 364 19.81 9.07 -29.85
CA ILE A 364 20.83 8.03 -29.63
C ILE A 364 21.15 7.27 -30.92
N GLU A 365 20.15 6.98 -31.76
CA GLU A 365 20.35 6.36 -33.07
C GLU A 365 21.18 7.25 -34.02
N ASP A 366 20.97 8.56 -33.98
CA ASP A 366 21.76 9.52 -34.76
C ASP A 366 23.22 9.58 -34.28
N ILE A 367 23.46 9.59 -32.95
CA ILE A 367 24.80 9.45 -32.37
C ILE A 367 25.46 8.14 -32.87
N GLN A 368 24.73 7.05 -32.86
CA GLN A 368 25.25 5.75 -33.32
C GLN A 368 25.63 5.77 -34.81
N LYS A 369 24.78 6.37 -35.64
CA LYS A 369 25.06 6.51 -37.08
C LYS A 369 26.30 7.38 -37.35
N GLU A 370 26.44 8.48 -36.62
CA GLU A 370 27.61 9.37 -36.77
C GLU A 370 28.92 8.65 -36.44
N ILE A 371 28.97 7.89 -35.33
CA ILE A 371 30.15 7.10 -34.96
C ILE A 371 30.42 6.00 -35.99
N LEU A 372 29.37 5.36 -36.55
CA LEU A 372 29.52 4.34 -37.59
C LEU A 372 30.10 4.95 -38.88
N ASN A 373 29.60 6.11 -39.31
CA ASN A 373 30.10 6.80 -40.51
C ASN A 373 31.58 7.18 -40.34
N ARG A 374 32.03 7.57 -39.18
CA ARG A 374 33.44 7.84 -38.87
C ARG A 374 34.31 6.59 -39.00
N LEU A 375 33.82 5.43 -38.59
CA LEU A 375 34.51 4.15 -38.76
C LEU A 375 34.65 3.76 -40.23
N LEU A 376 33.66 4.12 -41.06
CA LEU A 376 33.65 3.81 -42.50
C LEU A 376 34.48 4.79 -43.32
N SER A 377 34.43 6.09 -42.99
CA SER A 377 35.19 7.13 -43.70
C SER A 377 36.68 7.12 -43.37
N GLY A 378 37.12 6.59 -42.21
CA GLY A 378 38.52 6.32 -41.92
C GLY A 378 39.19 5.19 -42.77
N LYS A 379 38.42 4.56 -43.71
CA LYS A 379 38.90 3.55 -44.64
C LYS A 379 39.13 4.07 -46.06
N GLU A 380 38.85 5.35 -46.35
CA GLU A 380 39.24 5.95 -47.64
C GLU A 380 40.64 6.48 -47.50
N GLU A 381 41.62 5.71 -47.94
CA GLU A 381 43.01 6.16 -48.13
C GLU A 381 43.03 7.36 -49.09
N PRO A 382 43.84 8.41 -48.81
CA PRO A 382 44.20 9.34 -49.83
C PRO A 382 45.20 8.62 -50.77
N SER A 383 44.79 8.43 -51.98
CA SER A 383 45.63 8.04 -53.14
C SER A 383 46.73 9.08 -53.40
#